data_4a937e67b1ba8eeef30b89845fa4fad2
#
_entry.id   4a937e67b1ba8eeef30b89845fa4fad2
#
_cell.length_a   1.000
_cell.length_b   1.000
_cell.length_c   1.000
_cell.angle_alpha   90.00
_cell.angle_beta   90.00
_cell.angle_gamma   90.00
#
_symmetry.space_group_name_H-M   'P 1'
#
loop_
_entity.id
_entity.type
_entity.pdbx_description
1 polymer ?
#
loop_
_entity_poly.entity_id
_entity_poly.type
_entity_poly.pdbx_seq_one_letter_code
_entity_poly.pdbx_strand_id
1 'polypeptide(L)'
;MRSALLVVSLTSLITACSPYDPDLGGTPFLCGSAEPKCPDGYECVADTAGRQVCTTTSGNVVDAATSGFQCADDSILEGASKNDTIATAYGTPVATQRPDISFAGLAICPEGDKDTYRIEITVAMSDLEVITSWDSGMPVSVSILNGSGASINNGTAMGEKALRAFAANLPVGTFYAQAYASATTKNNYKISIKTTP
;
A
#
# COMPACT_ATOMS: atom_id res chain seq x y z
N MET A 1 -48.66 -49.52 34.03
CA MET A 1 -47.42 -48.80 34.33
C MET A 1 -46.43 -49.16 33.18
N ARG A 2 -46.22 -48.21 32.23
CA ARG A 2 -45.32 -48.39 31.11
C ARG A 2 -44.20 -47.34 31.27
N SER A 3 -42.99 -47.82 31.60
CA SER A 3 -41.78 -46.99 31.68
C SER A 3 -41.24 -46.75 30.29
N ALA A 4 -41.16 -45.46 29.91
CA ALA A 4 -40.50 -45.01 28.68
C ALA A 4 -39.04 -44.70 28.98
N LEU A 5 -38.12 -45.42 28.35
CA LEU A 5 -36.69 -45.16 28.36
C LEU A 5 -36.41 -43.99 27.38
N LEU A 6 -35.87 -42.93 27.90
CA LEU A 6 -35.39 -41.77 27.13
C LEU A 6 -33.93 -42.07 26.76
N VAL A 7 -33.68 -42.29 25.47
CA VAL A 7 -32.32 -42.43 24.92
C VAL A 7 -31.82 -41.01 24.55
N VAL A 8 -30.87 -40.49 25.33
CA VAL A 8 -30.19 -39.23 25.03
C VAL A 8 -29.04 -39.52 24.10
N SER A 9 -29.20 -39.14 22.82
CA SER A 9 -28.11 -39.18 21.84
C SER A 9 -27.17 -38.02 22.09
N LEU A 10 -25.94 -38.32 22.51
CA LEU A 10 -24.85 -37.37 22.66
C LEU A 10 -24.22 -37.17 21.29
N THR A 11 -24.60 -36.12 20.56
CA THR A 11 -23.92 -35.70 19.33
C THR A 11 -22.61 -35.00 19.69
N SER A 12 -21.49 -35.70 19.49
CA SER A 12 -20.14 -35.13 19.60
C SER A 12 -19.95 -34.10 18.51
N LEU A 13 -19.92 -32.82 18.89
CA LEU A 13 -19.43 -31.72 18.04
C LEU A 13 -17.93 -31.89 17.85
N ILE A 14 -17.53 -32.44 16.71
CA ILE A 14 -16.15 -32.39 16.24
C ILE A 14 -15.92 -30.94 15.78
N THR A 15 -15.35 -30.11 16.65
CA THR A 15 -14.75 -28.84 16.25
C THR A 15 -13.57 -29.18 15.35
N ALA A 16 -13.78 -29.10 14.04
CA ALA A 16 -12.68 -29.09 13.07
C ALA A 16 -11.76 -27.94 13.44
N CYS A 17 -10.57 -28.22 13.98
CA CYS A 17 -9.48 -27.27 13.97
C CYS A 17 -9.25 -26.93 12.51
N SER A 18 -9.53 -25.70 12.12
CA SER A 18 -9.10 -25.15 10.85
C SER A 18 -7.58 -25.31 10.79
N PRO A 19 -7.02 -25.92 9.74
CA PRO A 19 -5.58 -25.97 9.62
C PRO A 19 -5.06 -24.53 9.71
N TYR A 20 -4.19 -24.28 10.66
CA TYR A 20 -3.47 -23.03 10.78
C TYR A 20 -2.58 -22.92 9.54
N ASP A 21 -2.97 -22.07 8.60
CA ASP A 21 -2.23 -21.75 7.38
C ASP A 21 -1.59 -20.37 7.59
N PRO A 22 -0.39 -20.32 8.21
CA PRO A 22 0.31 -19.06 8.40
C PRO A 22 0.80 -18.58 7.04
N ASP A 23 0.38 -17.39 6.63
CA ASP A 23 1.09 -16.66 5.60
C ASP A 23 2.48 -16.30 6.15
N LEU A 24 3.47 -17.08 5.76
CA LEU A 24 4.84 -16.95 6.28
C LEU A 24 5.56 -15.73 5.73
N GLY A 25 4.93 -14.96 4.83
CA GLY A 25 5.53 -13.79 4.19
C GLY A 25 6.82 -14.13 3.44
N GLY A 26 7.57 -13.11 3.03
CA GLY A 26 8.83 -13.27 2.26
C GLY A 26 10.07 -13.56 3.10
N THR A 27 9.94 -13.89 4.38
CA THR A 27 11.10 -14.23 5.23
C THR A 27 11.32 -15.74 5.24
N PRO A 28 12.52 -16.25 4.89
CA PRO A 28 12.77 -17.68 4.92
C PRO A 28 12.73 -18.18 6.36
N PHE A 29 11.86 -19.14 6.61
CA PHE A 29 11.84 -19.87 7.86
C PHE A 29 12.90 -20.97 7.78
N LEU A 30 13.68 -21.11 8.84
CA LEU A 30 14.59 -22.27 8.95
C LEU A 30 13.76 -23.54 9.08
N CYS A 31 14.22 -24.60 8.41
CA CYS A 31 13.60 -25.90 8.54
C CYS A 31 13.64 -26.40 10.00
N GLY A 32 12.55 -26.97 10.44
CA GLY A 32 12.49 -27.64 11.74
C GLY A 32 13.43 -28.84 11.83
N SER A 33 13.78 -29.22 13.05
CA SER A 33 14.61 -30.42 13.31
C SER A 33 13.82 -31.73 13.27
N ALA A 34 12.47 -31.65 13.32
CA ALA A 34 11.55 -32.79 13.30
C ALA A 34 10.61 -32.71 12.09
N GLU A 35 10.11 -33.84 11.61
CA GLU A 35 9.10 -33.88 10.55
C GLU A 35 7.70 -33.48 11.07
N PRO A 36 6.90 -32.69 10.29
CA PRO A 36 7.30 -32.06 9.03
C PRO A 36 8.26 -30.90 9.28
N LYS A 37 9.35 -30.81 8.48
CA LYS A 37 10.38 -29.76 8.61
C LYS A 37 9.89 -28.39 8.19
N CYS A 38 8.88 -28.34 7.36
CA CYS A 38 8.24 -27.14 6.86
C CYS A 38 6.72 -27.26 6.94
N PRO A 39 5.97 -26.16 6.99
CA PRO A 39 4.51 -26.17 6.87
C PRO A 39 4.05 -26.75 5.52
N ASP A 40 2.75 -27.12 5.44
CA ASP A 40 2.15 -27.61 4.21
C ASP A 40 2.32 -26.60 3.06
N GLY A 41 2.67 -27.10 1.89
CA GLY A 41 2.96 -26.29 0.71
C GLY A 41 4.40 -25.77 0.61
N TYR A 42 5.25 -26.09 1.59
CA TYR A 42 6.68 -25.73 1.60
C TYR A 42 7.57 -26.97 1.67
N GLU A 43 8.75 -26.87 1.06
CA GLU A 43 9.79 -27.90 1.14
C GLU A 43 11.10 -27.33 1.71
N CYS A 44 11.88 -28.20 2.36
CA CYS A 44 13.14 -27.82 2.98
C CYS A 44 14.28 -27.90 1.96
N VAL A 45 14.87 -26.78 1.59
CA VAL A 45 16.00 -26.72 0.65
C VAL A 45 17.16 -25.94 1.26
N ALA A 46 18.39 -26.21 0.76
CA ALA A 46 19.56 -25.45 1.16
C ALA A 46 19.58 -24.10 0.41
N ASP A 47 19.73 -22.98 1.12
CA ASP A 47 19.98 -21.67 0.52
C ASP A 47 21.44 -21.55 0.04
N THR A 48 21.78 -20.43 -0.61
CA THR A 48 23.12 -20.15 -1.13
C THR A 48 24.20 -20.03 -0.04
N ALA A 49 23.78 -19.83 1.23
CA ALA A 49 24.66 -19.81 2.39
C ALA A 49 24.73 -21.16 3.10
N GLY A 50 24.10 -22.20 2.55
CA GLY A 50 24.09 -23.58 3.10
C GLY A 50 23.11 -23.76 4.27
N ARG A 51 22.21 -22.80 4.53
CA ARG A 51 21.18 -22.95 5.58
C ARG A 51 19.99 -23.70 5.01
N GLN A 52 19.35 -24.54 5.82
CA GLN A 52 18.12 -25.25 5.45
C GLN A 52 16.93 -24.34 5.66
N VAL A 53 16.21 -23.98 4.58
CA VAL A 53 15.08 -23.04 4.61
C VAL A 53 13.84 -23.63 3.94
N CYS A 54 12.66 -23.27 4.42
CA CYS A 54 11.41 -23.68 3.83
C CYS A 54 11.08 -22.80 2.61
N THR A 55 10.88 -23.43 1.45
CA THR A 55 10.50 -22.76 0.20
C THR A 55 9.21 -23.36 -0.36
N THR A 56 8.45 -22.62 -1.13
CA THR A 56 7.22 -23.12 -1.76
C THR A 56 7.53 -24.22 -2.78
N THR A 57 6.72 -25.30 -2.80
CA THR A 57 6.87 -26.44 -3.73
C THR A 57 6.72 -26.08 -5.21
N SER A 58 6.25 -24.89 -5.54
CA SER A 58 6.09 -24.42 -6.93
C SER A 58 7.40 -23.95 -7.58
N GLY A 59 8.55 -24.13 -6.93
CA GLY A 59 9.85 -23.81 -7.51
C GLY A 59 10.14 -22.33 -7.72
N ASN A 60 9.20 -21.46 -7.36
CA ASN A 60 9.51 -20.06 -7.16
C ASN A 60 10.23 -19.96 -5.82
N VAL A 61 11.56 -20.01 -5.89
CA VAL A 61 12.39 -19.51 -4.79
C VAL A 61 11.93 -18.07 -4.62
N VAL A 62 11.06 -17.84 -3.63
CA VAL A 62 10.91 -16.47 -3.13
C VAL A 62 12.26 -16.19 -2.53
N ASP A 63 13.11 -15.52 -3.33
CA ASP A 63 14.50 -15.27 -2.99
C ASP A 63 14.50 -14.35 -1.77
N ALA A 64 14.44 -14.96 -0.58
CA ALA A 64 14.52 -14.26 0.69
C ALA A 64 15.88 -13.61 0.91
N ALA A 65 16.79 -13.75 -0.05
CA ALA A 65 18.06 -13.05 -0.09
C ALA A 65 17.94 -11.67 -0.75
N THR A 66 16.85 -11.37 -1.45
CA THR A 66 16.53 -10.00 -1.78
C THR A 66 15.69 -9.44 -0.63
N SER A 67 16.35 -8.74 0.28
CA SER A 67 15.71 -7.69 1.09
C SER A 67 15.15 -6.61 0.14
N GLY A 68 14.44 -7.05 -0.90
CA GLY A 68 13.78 -6.24 -1.88
C GLY A 68 12.69 -5.47 -1.16
N PHE A 69 12.70 -4.16 -1.29
CA PHE A 69 11.62 -3.31 -0.84
C PHE A 69 10.28 -3.88 -1.34
N GLN A 70 9.35 -4.15 -0.43
CA GLN A 70 8.01 -4.60 -0.76
C GLN A 70 7.09 -3.40 -0.96
N CYS A 71 6.53 -3.29 -2.15
CA CYS A 71 5.53 -2.28 -2.47
C CYS A 71 4.23 -2.60 -1.73
N ALA A 72 3.63 -1.60 -1.12
CA ALA A 72 2.27 -1.70 -0.63
C ALA A 72 1.30 -1.97 -1.81
N ASP A 73 0.21 -2.65 -1.55
CA ASP A 73 -0.86 -2.85 -2.55
C ASP A 73 -1.79 -1.62 -2.53
N ASP A 74 -1.64 -0.77 -3.51
CA ASP A 74 -2.47 0.44 -3.73
C ASP A 74 -3.33 0.36 -5.00
N SER A 75 -3.51 -0.84 -5.55
CA SER A 75 -4.28 -1.13 -6.75
C SER A 75 -5.69 -0.50 -6.76
N ILE A 76 -6.29 -0.25 -5.59
CA ILE A 76 -7.59 0.42 -5.45
C ILE A 76 -7.52 1.87 -5.98
N LEU A 77 -6.40 2.57 -5.78
CA LEU A 77 -6.22 3.95 -6.24
C LEU A 77 -5.61 4.00 -7.65
N GLU A 78 -4.76 3.06 -7.97
CA GLU A 78 -4.16 2.93 -9.29
C GLU A 78 -5.18 2.54 -10.38
N GLY A 79 -6.13 1.66 -10.05
CA GLY A 79 -7.09 1.14 -11.04
C GLY A 79 -6.42 0.38 -12.19
N ALA A 80 -7.20 0.06 -13.21
CA ALA A 80 -6.71 -0.69 -14.38
C ALA A 80 -5.76 0.12 -15.29
N SER A 81 -5.80 1.45 -15.21
CA SER A 81 -5.08 2.35 -16.14
C SER A 81 -3.85 3.00 -15.47
N LYS A 82 -3.56 2.65 -14.24
CA LYS A 82 -2.60 3.34 -13.37
C LYS A 82 -2.82 4.86 -13.32
N ASN A 83 -2.60 5.48 -12.19
CA ASN A 83 -2.82 6.93 -12.01
C ASN A 83 -1.57 7.79 -12.31
N ASP A 84 -0.68 7.33 -13.21
CA ASP A 84 0.62 7.94 -13.49
C ASP A 84 0.53 9.32 -14.14
N THR A 85 -0.61 9.66 -14.75
CA THR A 85 -0.78 10.87 -15.55
C THR A 85 -2.02 11.66 -15.15
N ILE A 86 -2.09 12.95 -15.55
CA ILE A 86 -3.30 13.77 -15.34
C ILE A 86 -4.54 13.20 -16.04
N ALA A 87 -4.37 12.44 -17.15
CA ALA A 87 -5.48 11.83 -17.88
C ALA A 87 -6.05 10.60 -17.16
N THR A 88 -5.23 9.92 -16.38
CA THR A 88 -5.59 8.72 -15.62
C THR A 88 -5.65 8.96 -14.10
N ALA A 89 -5.50 10.22 -13.67
CA ALA A 89 -5.45 10.62 -12.28
C ALA A 89 -6.63 10.09 -11.45
N TYR A 90 -6.34 9.61 -10.26
CA TYR A 90 -7.36 9.20 -9.31
C TYR A 90 -8.21 10.40 -8.87
N GLY A 91 -9.53 10.31 -9.07
CA GLY A 91 -10.46 11.37 -8.66
C GLY A 91 -10.65 11.40 -7.15
N THR A 92 -10.15 12.44 -6.49
CA THR A 92 -10.43 12.65 -5.06
C THR A 92 -11.85 13.15 -4.85
N PRO A 93 -12.48 12.89 -3.69
CA PRO A 93 -13.75 13.52 -3.35
C PRO A 93 -13.64 15.05 -3.43
N VAL A 94 -14.71 15.71 -3.90
CA VAL A 94 -14.74 17.16 -4.09
C VAL A 94 -14.42 17.89 -2.78
N ALA A 95 -13.57 18.87 -2.85
CA ALA A 95 -13.04 19.63 -1.70
C ALA A 95 -14.11 20.20 -0.76
N THR A 96 -15.27 20.59 -1.30
CA THR A 96 -16.40 21.10 -0.49
C THR A 96 -17.08 20.03 0.37
N GLN A 97 -16.91 18.74 0.02
CA GLN A 97 -17.49 17.62 0.78
C GLN A 97 -16.50 17.03 1.78
N ARG A 98 -15.21 17.07 1.46
CA ARG A 98 -14.13 16.58 2.33
C ARG A 98 -12.90 17.48 2.15
N PRO A 99 -12.79 18.56 2.94
CA PRO A 99 -11.68 19.50 2.82
C PRO A 99 -10.33 18.91 3.24
N ASP A 100 -10.31 17.75 3.89
CA ASP A 100 -9.10 17.04 4.34
C ASP A 100 -9.26 15.55 4.05
N ILE A 101 -8.37 15.03 3.19
CA ILE A 101 -8.37 13.63 2.74
C ILE A 101 -6.98 13.06 2.97
N SER A 102 -6.91 11.86 3.52
CA SER A 102 -5.65 11.14 3.68
C SER A 102 -5.76 9.72 3.14
N PHE A 103 -4.74 9.30 2.39
CA PHE A 103 -4.55 7.94 1.94
C PHE A 103 -3.25 7.39 2.51
N ALA A 104 -3.27 6.14 2.94
CA ALA A 104 -2.12 5.41 3.48
C ALA A 104 -1.98 4.06 2.78
N GLY A 105 -0.81 3.44 2.92
CA GLY A 105 -0.54 2.18 2.24
C GLY A 105 -0.38 2.35 0.74
N LEU A 106 0.18 3.47 0.30
CA LEU A 106 0.47 3.79 -1.09
C LEU A 106 1.92 3.43 -1.40
N ALA A 107 2.23 3.24 -2.69
CA ALA A 107 3.58 2.91 -3.13
C ALA A 107 3.95 3.63 -4.44
N ILE A 108 5.13 4.17 -4.51
CA ILE A 108 5.79 4.49 -5.79
C ILE A 108 6.49 3.22 -6.25
N CYS A 109 5.81 2.45 -7.09
CA CYS A 109 6.23 1.14 -7.58
C CYS A 109 5.59 0.81 -8.95
N PRO A 110 6.39 0.44 -9.97
CA PRO A 110 7.83 0.20 -9.98
C PRO A 110 8.66 1.48 -9.88
N GLU A 111 9.97 1.38 -10.10
CA GLU A 111 10.86 2.54 -10.23
C GLU A 111 10.38 3.48 -11.35
N GLY A 112 10.35 4.79 -11.05
CA GLY A 112 9.88 5.82 -11.98
C GLY A 112 8.38 6.02 -12.03
N ASP A 113 7.65 5.26 -11.21
CA ASP A 113 6.21 5.40 -11.01
C ASP A 113 5.81 6.77 -10.45
N LYS A 114 4.56 7.16 -10.69
CA LYS A 114 3.99 8.44 -10.25
C LYS A 114 2.52 8.24 -9.92
N ASP A 115 2.11 8.77 -8.80
CA ASP A 115 0.70 8.78 -8.41
C ASP A 115 0.10 10.16 -8.58
N THR A 116 -0.91 10.29 -9.41
CA THR A 116 -1.57 11.55 -9.71
C THR A 116 -3.00 11.55 -9.18
N TYR A 117 -3.34 12.55 -8.41
CA TYR A 117 -4.64 12.75 -7.76
C TYR A 117 -5.31 13.99 -8.31
N ARG A 118 -6.52 13.86 -8.85
CA ARG A 118 -7.30 14.98 -9.37
C ARG A 118 -8.10 15.62 -8.26
N ILE A 119 -8.01 16.93 -8.16
CA ILE A 119 -8.61 17.77 -7.11
C ILE A 119 -9.46 18.86 -7.78
N GLU A 120 -10.71 18.96 -7.42
CA GLU A 120 -11.62 20.00 -7.93
C GLU A 120 -11.75 21.11 -6.90
N ILE A 121 -11.25 22.31 -7.22
CA ILE A 121 -11.47 23.51 -6.43
C ILE A 121 -12.78 24.14 -6.90
N THR A 122 -13.76 24.19 -6.01
CA THR A 122 -15.12 24.68 -6.31
C THR A 122 -15.40 26.08 -5.75
N VAL A 123 -14.53 26.59 -4.88
CA VAL A 123 -14.59 27.94 -4.30
C VAL A 123 -13.32 28.69 -4.72
N ALA A 124 -13.48 29.88 -5.29
CA ALA A 124 -12.34 30.71 -5.66
C ALA A 124 -11.57 31.19 -4.43
N MET A 125 -10.28 31.50 -4.61
CA MET A 125 -9.35 31.93 -3.55
C MET A 125 -9.09 30.88 -2.48
N SER A 126 -9.33 29.61 -2.81
CA SER A 126 -9.02 28.47 -1.92
C SER A 126 -7.51 28.19 -1.90
N ASP A 127 -7.04 27.73 -0.76
CA ASP A 127 -5.68 27.21 -0.61
C ASP A 127 -5.69 25.68 -0.78
N LEU A 128 -4.64 25.14 -1.37
CA LEU A 128 -4.39 23.72 -1.52
C LEU A 128 -3.08 23.34 -0.86
N GLU A 129 -3.14 22.44 0.10
CA GLU A 129 -1.99 21.84 0.76
C GLU A 129 -1.94 20.34 0.46
N VAL A 130 -0.77 19.86 0.05
CA VAL A 130 -0.52 18.44 -0.17
C VAL A 130 0.74 18.03 0.58
N ILE A 131 0.64 16.99 1.38
CA ILE A 131 1.76 16.46 2.17
C ILE A 131 1.95 15.01 1.81
N THR A 132 3.16 14.63 1.42
CA THR A 132 3.62 13.25 1.38
C THR A 132 4.46 12.94 2.60
N SER A 133 4.31 11.74 3.15
CA SER A 133 5.15 11.24 4.25
C SER A 133 5.47 9.77 4.05
N TRP A 134 6.60 9.32 4.59
CA TRP A 134 7.08 7.94 4.49
C TRP A 134 7.74 7.51 5.79
N ASP A 135 7.76 6.21 6.05
CA ASP A 135 8.30 5.68 7.31
C ASP A 135 9.80 5.37 7.22
N SER A 136 10.28 4.96 6.03
CA SER A 136 11.67 4.59 5.78
C SER A 136 12.06 4.83 4.31
N GLY A 137 13.32 4.69 3.98
CA GLY A 137 13.82 4.80 2.61
C GLY A 137 14.00 6.24 2.13
N MET A 138 13.98 6.39 0.80
CA MET A 138 14.22 7.68 0.13
C MET A 138 12.96 8.55 0.10
N PRO A 139 13.08 9.87 -0.02
CA PRO A 139 11.94 10.77 -0.07
C PRO A 139 10.96 10.46 -1.21
N VAL A 140 9.67 10.58 -0.91
CA VAL A 140 8.60 10.66 -1.90
C VAL A 140 8.24 12.13 -2.09
N SER A 141 8.63 12.66 -3.23
CA SER A 141 8.38 14.05 -3.63
C SER A 141 6.91 14.28 -3.94
N VAL A 142 6.48 15.54 -3.85
CA VAL A 142 5.12 15.95 -4.19
C VAL A 142 5.15 17.25 -5.00
N SER A 143 4.25 17.36 -5.97
CA SER A 143 4.02 18.62 -6.72
C SER A 143 2.53 18.89 -6.83
N ILE A 144 2.16 20.17 -6.84
CA ILE A 144 0.84 20.62 -7.24
C ILE A 144 0.92 21.06 -8.71
N LEU A 145 0.04 20.50 -9.55
CA LEU A 145 -0.03 20.83 -10.97
C LEU A 145 -1.35 21.55 -11.26
N ASN A 146 -1.34 22.43 -12.26
CA ASN A 146 -2.56 23.03 -12.80
C ASN A 146 -3.31 22.10 -13.75
N GLY A 147 -4.46 22.53 -14.28
CA GLY A 147 -5.29 21.73 -15.17
C GLY A 147 -4.61 21.27 -16.47
N SER A 148 -3.51 21.90 -16.89
CA SER A 148 -2.71 21.47 -18.05
C SER A 148 -1.52 20.56 -17.68
N GLY A 149 -1.35 20.23 -16.39
CA GLY A 149 -0.25 19.41 -15.90
C GLY A 149 1.07 20.16 -15.65
N ALA A 150 1.07 21.49 -15.77
CA ALA A 150 2.25 22.27 -15.41
C ALA A 150 2.36 22.41 -13.89
N SER A 151 3.56 22.20 -13.35
CA SER A 151 3.82 22.39 -11.91
C SER A 151 3.69 23.86 -11.52
N ILE A 152 2.90 24.13 -10.49
CA ILE A 152 2.74 25.43 -9.86
C ILE A 152 3.44 25.52 -8.51
N ASN A 153 3.65 24.40 -7.85
CA ASN A 153 4.43 24.31 -6.63
C ASN A 153 5.02 22.90 -6.44
N ASN A 154 6.23 22.84 -5.91
CA ASN A 154 6.91 21.60 -5.58
C ASN A 154 7.07 21.48 -4.06
N GLY A 155 7.09 20.25 -3.58
CA GLY A 155 7.23 19.96 -2.16
C GLY A 155 8.55 20.46 -1.59
N THR A 156 8.46 21.06 -0.42
CA THR A 156 9.59 21.43 0.44
C THR A 156 9.58 20.61 1.71
N ALA A 157 10.74 20.42 2.32
CA ALA A 157 10.86 19.60 3.52
C ALA A 157 9.98 20.14 4.67
N MET A 158 9.22 19.21 5.29
CA MET A 158 8.42 19.43 6.47
C MET A 158 8.87 18.41 7.55
N GLY A 159 10.07 18.59 8.08
CA GLY A 159 10.71 17.60 8.96
C GLY A 159 11.53 16.56 8.17
N GLU A 160 11.87 15.44 8.82
CA GLU A 160 12.80 14.44 8.26
C GLU A 160 12.16 13.51 7.21
N LYS A 161 10.86 13.25 7.33
CA LYS A 161 10.16 12.23 6.55
C LYS A 161 8.83 12.73 5.99
N ALA A 162 8.76 14.01 5.64
CA ALA A 162 7.60 14.60 5.00
C ALA A 162 8.01 15.74 4.06
N LEU A 163 7.29 15.86 2.95
CA LEU A 163 7.37 17.00 2.03
C LEU A 163 5.99 17.63 1.90
N ARG A 164 5.95 18.96 1.83
CA ARG A 164 4.75 19.77 1.70
C ARG A 164 4.80 20.62 0.46
N ALA A 165 3.82 20.49 -0.42
CA ALA A 165 3.51 21.45 -1.48
C ALA A 165 2.31 22.29 -1.06
N PHE A 166 2.36 23.61 -1.32
CA PHE A 166 1.30 24.52 -0.94
C PHE A 166 1.06 25.56 -2.03
N ALA A 167 -0.19 25.74 -2.43
CA ALA A 167 -0.61 26.76 -3.38
C ALA A 167 -1.76 27.56 -2.79
N ALA A 168 -1.60 28.87 -2.72
CA ALA A 168 -2.58 29.78 -2.15
C ALA A 168 -3.44 30.46 -3.23
N ASN A 169 -4.65 30.88 -2.83
CA ASN A 169 -5.55 31.70 -3.65
C ASN A 169 -5.86 31.11 -5.03
N LEU A 170 -6.06 29.79 -5.09
CA LEU A 170 -6.37 29.11 -6.33
C LEU A 170 -7.76 29.51 -6.86
N PRO A 171 -7.91 29.70 -8.19
CA PRO A 171 -9.22 29.88 -8.80
C PRO A 171 -10.03 28.59 -8.79
N VAL A 172 -11.32 28.68 -9.05
CA VAL A 172 -12.15 27.52 -9.36
C VAL A 172 -11.56 26.77 -10.57
N GLY A 173 -11.43 25.46 -10.45
CA GLY A 173 -10.89 24.62 -11.53
C GLY A 173 -10.31 23.30 -11.04
N THR A 174 -9.76 22.57 -11.99
CA THR A 174 -9.10 21.27 -11.76
C THR A 174 -7.62 21.46 -11.51
N PHE A 175 -7.14 20.87 -10.45
CA PHE A 175 -5.72 20.79 -10.06
C PHE A 175 -5.34 19.34 -9.82
N TYR A 176 -4.05 19.06 -9.73
CA TYR A 176 -3.55 17.75 -9.45
C TYR A 176 -2.47 17.79 -8.37
N ALA A 177 -2.47 16.79 -7.49
CA ALA A 177 -1.32 16.45 -6.68
C ALA A 177 -0.60 15.28 -7.34
N GLN A 178 0.71 15.37 -7.51
CA GLN A 178 1.50 14.27 -8.05
C GLN A 178 2.58 13.88 -7.05
N ALA A 179 2.52 12.63 -6.56
CA ALA A 179 3.57 12.01 -5.78
C ALA A 179 4.53 11.26 -6.71
N TYR A 180 5.83 11.31 -6.44
CA TYR A 180 6.84 10.65 -7.24
C TYR A 180 8.14 10.49 -6.45
N ALA A 181 8.99 9.56 -6.90
CA ALA A 181 10.35 9.41 -6.37
C ALA A 181 11.38 9.57 -7.49
N SER A 182 12.66 9.52 -7.15
CA SER A 182 13.71 9.48 -8.18
C SER A 182 13.57 8.22 -9.04
N ALA A 183 14.03 8.28 -10.29
CA ALA A 183 13.81 7.23 -11.30
C ALA A 183 14.33 5.82 -10.90
N THR A 184 15.13 5.71 -9.86
CA THR A 184 15.70 4.45 -9.34
C THR A 184 15.21 4.11 -7.93
N THR A 185 14.13 4.76 -7.48
CA THR A 185 13.65 4.62 -6.11
C THR A 185 12.23 4.08 -6.10
N LYS A 186 12.02 3.11 -5.21
CA LYS A 186 10.70 2.65 -4.78
C LYS A 186 10.50 3.07 -3.33
N ASN A 187 9.30 3.46 -2.95
CA ASN A 187 8.98 3.70 -1.55
C ASN A 187 7.49 3.60 -1.27
N ASN A 188 7.13 3.17 -0.07
CA ASN A 188 5.78 3.26 0.44
C ASN A 188 5.56 4.63 1.08
N TYR A 189 4.36 5.16 0.95
CA TYR A 189 4.08 6.50 1.45
C TYR A 189 2.61 6.69 1.89
N LYS A 190 2.36 7.84 2.45
CA LYS A 190 1.05 8.38 2.77
C LYS A 190 0.93 9.74 2.12
N ILE A 191 -0.27 10.10 1.69
CA ILE A 191 -0.58 11.44 1.17
C ILE A 191 -1.75 12.05 1.94
N SER A 192 -1.64 13.33 2.26
CA SER A 192 -2.73 14.15 2.78
C SER A 192 -2.98 15.31 1.84
N ILE A 193 -4.22 15.56 1.49
CA ILE A 193 -4.67 16.62 0.59
C ILE A 193 -5.70 17.44 1.33
N LYS A 194 -5.43 18.71 1.52
CA LYS A 194 -6.30 19.63 2.25
C LYS A 194 -6.60 20.86 1.41
N THR A 195 -7.86 21.24 1.37
CA THR A 195 -8.32 22.50 0.78
C THR A 195 -8.93 23.38 1.84
N THR A 196 -8.62 24.68 1.79
CA THR A 196 -9.16 25.69 2.69
C THR A 196 -9.73 26.82 1.84
N PRO A 197 -11.04 27.09 1.90
CA PRO A 197 -11.68 28.23 1.22
C PRO A 197 -11.18 29.56 1.74
#